data_eb0251fec28ee7b402decac6990e7a33
#
_entry.id   eb0251fec28ee7b402decac6990e7a33
#
_cell.length_a   1.000
_cell.length_b   1.000
_cell.length_c   1.000
_cell.angle_alpha   90.00
_cell.angle_beta   90.00
_cell.angle_gamma   90.00
#
_symmetry.space_group_name_H-M   'P 1'
#
loop_
_entity.id
_entity.type
_entity.pdbx_description
1 polymer ?
#
loop_
_entity_poly.entity_id
_entity_poly.type
_entity_poly.pdbx_seq_one_letter_code
_entity_poly.pdbx_strand_id
1 'polypeptide(L)'
;MKDAEGTRLDAFGMQAHYNVDGFSAAQFKSVAKKYAAAAGKVQLTELDFKASSTYDGTAATKESEYTKMAYCHKNLYEAIKALKAEGTNVSGLTVWGVIEPNSWLHSQSNVGGGANGSAQCPLLFDGNYKAKPAYWAYVDATKLQPAIQKVTITEAKDGNIAGGTYTIDQGAVQAEFIPVWDTDGLTVQVKVKDTTVNDADAVTVYVDPDNSASDITPHKVTVARTAAAAIAG
;
A
#
# COMPACT_ATOMS: atom_id res chain seq x y z
N MET A 1 3.32 32.46 15.82
CA MET A 1 3.09 31.73 17.10
C MET A 1 4.44 31.32 17.72
N LYS A 2 5.32 30.59 17.04
CA LYS A 2 6.64 30.17 17.58
C LYS A 2 7.54 31.34 18.01
N ASP A 3 7.46 32.46 17.33
CA ASP A 3 8.32 33.64 17.55
C ASP A 3 7.73 34.66 18.53
N ALA A 4 6.60 34.35 19.17
CA ALA A 4 6.03 35.21 20.21
C ALA A 4 6.77 34.97 21.53
N GLU A 5 7.15 36.06 22.19
CA GLU A 5 7.85 36.01 23.48
C GLU A 5 7.08 35.16 24.50
N GLY A 6 7.78 34.25 25.16
CA GLY A 6 7.18 33.31 26.12
C GLY A 6 6.46 32.10 25.52
N THR A 7 6.37 32.00 24.18
CA THR A 7 5.75 30.84 23.53
C THR A 7 6.73 29.69 23.43
N ARG A 8 6.27 28.48 23.84
CA ARG A 8 7.00 27.23 23.71
C ARG A 8 6.25 26.26 22.80
N LEU A 9 6.94 25.72 21.79
CA LEU A 9 6.42 24.71 20.88
C LEU A 9 7.44 23.57 20.75
N ASP A 10 7.23 22.48 21.49
CA ASP A 10 8.18 21.38 21.60
C ASP A 10 7.87 20.22 20.63
N ALA A 11 6.64 20.11 20.17
CA ALA A 11 6.20 19.05 19.28
C ALA A 11 5.00 19.49 18.44
N PHE A 12 4.85 18.86 17.28
CA PHE A 12 3.65 18.97 16.45
C PHE A 12 2.96 17.60 16.38
N GLY A 13 1.68 17.54 16.76
CA GLY A 13 0.83 16.37 16.62
C GLY A 13 0.13 16.37 15.26
N MET A 14 0.35 15.34 14.47
CA MET A 14 -0.41 15.07 13.25
C MET A 14 -1.49 14.04 13.59
N GLN A 15 -2.76 14.36 13.36
CA GLN A 15 -3.85 13.40 13.60
C GLN A 15 -3.64 12.11 12.78
N ALA A 16 -3.27 12.27 11.50
CA ALA A 16 -2.95 11.14 10.63
C ALA A 16 -4.16 10.26 10.27
N HIS A 17 -5.32 10.90 10.04
CA HIS A 17 -6.47 10.26 9.43
C HIS A 17 -6.30 10.24 7.91
N TYR A 18 -5.98 9.10 7.37
CA TYR A 18 -5.69 8.94 5.93
C TYR A 18 -6.80 8.17 5.22
N ASN A 19 -6.74 8.18 3.90
CA ASN A 19 -7.58 7.38 3.03
C ASN A 19 -6.68 6.43 2.23
N VAL A 20 -7.06 5.17 2.10
CA VAL A 20 -6.32 4.16 1.35
C VAL A 20 -6.08 4.61 -0.09
N ASP A 21 -7.09 5.19 -0.77
CA ASP A 21 -6.97 5.63 -2.17
C ASP A 21 -6.06 6.85 -2.36
N GLY A 22 -5.89 7.69 -1.34
CA GLY A 22 -5.18 8.96 -1.46
C GLY A 22 -3.88 9.04 -0.66
N PHE A 23 -3.47 7.98 0.03
CA PHE A 23 -2.27 8.00 0.84
C PHE A 23 -1.00 8.02 -0.01
N SER A 24 -0.11 8.96 0.29
CA SER A 24 1.22 9.07 -0.30
C SER A 24 2.30 9.17 0.78
N ALA A 25 3.15 8.17 0.86
CA ALA A 25 4.30 8.15 1.76
C ALA A 25 5.29 9.31 1.50
N ALA A 26 5.45 9.69 0.23
CA ALA A 26 6.30 10.82 -0.14
C ALA A 26 5.73 12.15 0.36
N GLN A 27 4.42 12.36 0.21
CA GLN A 27 3.74 13.53 0.73
C GLN A 27 3.81 13.58 2.26
N PHE A 28 3.55 12.45 2.93
CA PHE A 28 3.72 12.33 4.38
C PHE A 28 5.13 12.74 4.82
N LYS A 29 6.18 12.20 4.19
CA LYS A 29 7.57 12.55 4.51
C LYS A 29 7.82 14.07 4.37
N SER A 30 7.36 14.67 3.28
CA SER A 30 7.52 16.10 3.02
C SER A 30 6.86 16.95 4.11
N VAL A 31 5.64 16.62 4.51
CA VAL A 31 4.88 17.35 5.53
C VAL A 31 5.50 17.14 6.92
N ALA A 32 5.85 15.91 7.28
CA ALA A 32 6.47 15.60 8.57
C ALA A 32 7.80 16.34 8.77
N LYS A 33 8.64 16.45 7.73
CA LYS A 33 9.87 17.25 7.77
C LYS A 33 9.59 18.73 8.08
N LYS A 34 8.58 19.31 7.45
CA LYS A 34 8.22 20.73 7.69
C LYS A 34 7.76 20.95 9.13
N TYR A 35 6.95 20.06 9.66
CA TYR A 35 6.46 20.18 11.05
C TYR A 35 7.56 19.90 12.07
N ALA A 36 8.41 18.92 11.84
CA ALA A 36 9.57 18.65 12.72
C ALA A 36 10.54 19.83 12.72
N ALA A 37 10.80 20.45 11.57
CA ALA A 37 11.65 21.64 11.48
C ALA A 37 11.04 22.84 12.22
N ALA A 38 9.72 22.98 12.24
CA ALA A 38 9.03 24.06 12.94
C ALA A 38 8.98 23.86 14.47
N ALA A 39 8.77 22.62 14.94
CA ALA A 39 8.47 22.32 16.35
C ALA A 39 9.55 21.46 17.04
N GLY A 40 10.64 21.11 16.35
CA GLY A 40 11.70 20.25 16.88
C GLY A 40 11.38 18.75 16.81
N LYS A 41 10.12 18.35 16.85
CA LYS A 41 9.68 16.96 16.67
C LYS A 41 8.24 16.90 16.18
N VAL A 42 7.89 15.75 15.58
CA VAL A 42 6.53 15.44 15.13
C VAL A 42 6.09 14.09 15.69
N GLN A 43 4.80 13.94 15.93
CA GLN A 43 4.17 12.71 16.40
C GLN A 43 2.88 12.46 15.62
N LEU A 44 2.61 11.21 15.26
CA LEU A 44 1.32 10.78 14.76
C LEU A 44 0.45 10.43 15.98
N THR A 45 -0.67 11.11 16.13
CA THR A 45 -1.47 11.05 17.37
C THR A 45 -2.71 10.18 17.27
N GLU A 46 -3.26 10.02 16.06
CA GLU A 46 -4.59 9.43 15.86
C GLU A 46 -4.67 8.61 14.56
N LEU A 47 -3.62 7.84 14.28
CA LEU A 47 -3.52 7.12 13.01
C LEU A 47 -4.68 6.16 12.81
N ASP A 48 -5.37 6.34 11.71
CA ASP A 48 -6.25 5.35 11.09
C ASP A 48 -6.28 5.52 9.56
N PHE A 49 -6.76 4.49 8.88
CA PHE A 49 -6.97 4.51 7.45
C PHE A 49 -8.43 4.25 7.13
N LYS A 50 -9.09 5.22 6.52
CA LYS A 50 -10.38 5.05 5.91
C LYS A 50 -10.26 4.11 4.70
N ALA A 51 -11.20 3.19 4.58
CA ALA A 51 -11.24 2.24 3.47
C ALA A 51 -11.37 2.94 2.11
N SER A 52 -10.98 2.22 1.04
CA SER A 52 -11.11 2.71 -0.33
C SER A 52 -12.57 2.99 -0.71
N SER A 53 -12.76 3.84 -1.70
CA SER A 53 -14.10 4.20 -2.21
C SER A 53 -14.86 3.00 -2.81
N THR A 54 -14.14 1.95 -3.18
CA THR A 54 -14.69 0.73 -3.77
C THR A 54 -15.00 -0.36 -2.75
N TYR A 55 -14.62 -0.18 -1.48
CA TYR A 55 -14.91 -1.14 -0.43
C TYR A 55 -16.38 -1.10 -0.04
N ASP A 56 -17.08 -2.23 -0.15
CA ASP A 56 -18.51 -2.35 0.10
C ASP A 56 -18.85 -3.12 1.39
N GLY A 57 -17.83 -3.54 2.15
CA GLY A 57 -17.99 -4.29 3.40
C GLY A 57 -18.31 -5.77 3.22
N THR A 58 -18.41 -6.26 1.98
CA THR A 58 -18.69 -7.68 1.71
C THR A 58 -17.44 -8.55 1.91
N ALA A 59 -17.64 -9.85 2.10
CA ALA A 59 -16.55 -10.81 2.17
C ALA A 59 -15.70 -10.82 0.89
N ALA A 60 -16.33 -10.59 -0.26
CA ALA A 60 -15.65 -10.59 -1.56
C ALA A 60 -14.62 -9.45 -1.73
N THR A 61 -14.87 -8.30 -1.12
CA THR A 61 -13.97 -7.13 -1.20
C THR A 61 -13.04 -7.00 0.00
N LYS A 62 -13.34 -7.69 1.10
CA LYS A 62 -12.68 -7.54 2.40
C LYS A 62 -11.20 -7.89 2.36
N GLU A 63 -10.84 -9.00 1.75
CA GLU A 63 -9.44 -9.46 1.69
C GLU A 63 -8.57 -8.50 0.89
N SER A 64 -9.04 -8.06 -0.27
CA SER A 64 -8.37 -7.07 -1.09
C SER A 64 -8.19 -5.75 -0.34
N GLU A 65 -9.23 -5.30 0.38
CA GLU A 65 -9.16 -4.06 1.14
C GLU A 65 -8.18 -4.15 2.32
N TYR A 66 -8.18 -5.28 3.04
CA TYR A 66 -7.22 -5.53 4.11
C TYR A 66 -5.78 -5.53 3.60
N THR A 67 -5.56 -6.06 2.42
CA THR A 67 -4.23 -6.05 1.77
C THR A 67 -3.82 -4.63 1.40
N LYS A 68 -4.66 -3.86 0.72
CA LYS A 68 -4.38 -2.45 0.40
C LYS A 68 -4.06 -1.62 1.64
N MET A 69 -4.87 -1.77 2.68
CA MET A 69 -4.68 -1.08 3.95
C MET A 69 -3.36 -1.46 4.61
N ALA A 70 -3.00 -2.74 4.61
CA ALA A 70 -1.73 -3.21 5.13
C ALA A 70 -0.52 -2.58 4.42
N TYR A 71 -0.60 -2.40 3.11
CA TYR A 71 0.44 -1.72 2.35
C TYR A 71 0.49 -0.21 2.64
N CYS A 72 -0.64 0.45 2.88
CA CYS A 72 -0.63 1.83 3.35
C CYS A 72 0.09 1.97 4.70
N HIS A 73 -0.19 1.07 5.66
CA HIS A 73 0.51 1.02 6.94
C HIS A 73 2.01 0.71 6.76
N LYS A 74 2.36 -0.26 5.90
CA LYS A 74 3.76 -0.60 5.60
C LYS A 74 4.49 0.62 5.03
N ASN A 75 3.94 1.26 4.01
CA ASN A 75 4.56 2.40 3.35
C ASN A 75 4.70 3.60 4.30
N LEU A 76 3.74 3.83 5.19
CA LEU A 76 3.84 4.83 6.25
C LEU A 76 4.98 4.50 7.21
N TYR A 77 5.06 3.25 7.67
CA TYR A 77 6.09 2.82 8.62
C TYR A 77 7.50 2.90 8.02
N GLU A 78 7.67 2.48 6.77
CA GLU A 78 8.93 2.64 6.04
C GLU A 78 9.30 4.13 5.89
N ALA A 79 8.33 4.99 5.60
CA ALA A 79 8.55 6.44 5.53
C ALA A 79 8.99 7.01 6.90
N ILE A 80 8.41 6.54 8.01
CA ILE A 80 8.82 6.93 9.36
C ILE A 80 10.27 6.47 9.64
N LYS A 81 10.62 5.24 9.30
CA LYS A 81 11.99 4.72 9.45
C LYS A 81 12.99 5.55 8.65
N ALA A 82 12.65 5.86 7.40
CA ALA A 82 13.48 6.70 6.54
C ALA A 82 13.66 8.12 7.11
N LEU A 83 12.58 8.74 7.59
CA LEU A 83 12.65 10.07 8.24
C LEU A 83 13.59 10.06 9.45
N LYS A 84 13.51 9.03 10.29
CA LYS A 84 14.41 8.88 11.45
C LYS A 84 15.86 8.70 11.02
N ALA A 85 16.12 7.90 10.00
CA ALA A 85 17.46 7.72 9.44
C ALA A 85 18.04 9.03 8.86
N GLU A 86 17.18 9.88 8.29
CA GLU A 86 17.52 11.22 7.79
C GLU A 86 17.63 12.29 8.89
N GLY A 87 17.52 11.91 10.18
CA GLY A 87 17.62 12.82 11.33
C GLY A 87 16.35 13.58 11.68
N THR A 88 15.22 13.30 11.03
CA THR A 88 13.93 13.91 11.38
C THR A 88 13.38 13.26 12.63
N ASN A 89 13.08 14.06 13.67
CA ASN A 89 12.58 13.55 14.94
C ASN A 89 11.08 13.20 14.87
N VAL A 90 10.78 11.96 14.49
CA VAL A 90 9.44 11.37 14.62
C VAL A 90 9.39 10.63 15.96
N SER A 91 8.72 11.21 16.96
CA SER A 91 8.78 10.77 18.35
C SER A 91 7.78 9.69 18.75
N GLY A 92 6.74 9.47 17.94
CA GLY A 92 5.74 8.47 18.25
C GLY A 92 4.71 8.28 17.14
N LEU A 93 4.03 7.13 17.21
CA LEU A 93 2.88 6.78 16.42
C LEU A 93 1.85 6.13 17.34
N THR A 94 0.64 6.68 17.35
CA THR A 94 -0.51 6.15 18.09
C THR A 94 -1.62 5.81 17.09
N VAL A 95 -2.09 4.57 17.12
CA VAL A 95 -3.25 4.13 16.34
C VAL A 95 -4.53 4.56 17.08
N TRP A 96 -5.52 5.09 16.34
CA TRP A 96 -6.72 5.71 16.92
C TRP A 96 -7.79 4.66 17.26
N GLY A 97 -7.43 3.69 18.06
CA GLY A 97 -8.29 2.62 18.55
C GLY A 97 -7.61 1.27 18.55
N VAL A 98 -8.27 0.27 19.12
CA VAL A 98 -7.74 -1.09 19.23
C VAL A 98 -8.44 -2.03 18.24
N ILE A 99 -9.76 -2.14 18.32
CA ILE A 99 -10.59 -3.05 17.50
C ILE A 99 -11.59 -2.27 16.65
N GLU A 100 -11.89 -2.81 15.47
CA GLU A 100 -12.75 -2.16 14.46
C GLU A 100 -14.09 -1.64 14.98
N PRO A 101 -14.89 -2.39 15.76
CA PRO A 101 -16.19 -1.92 16.23
C PRO A 101 -16.13 -0.64 17.07
N ASN A 102 -14.98 -0.35 17.67
CA ASN A 102 -14.78 0.82 18.53
C ASN A 102 -14.20 2.02 17.77
N SER A 103 -13.93 1.88 16.48
CA SER A 103 -13.47 3.01 15.68
C SER A 103 -14.61 4.01 15.44
N TRP A 104 -14.28 5.28 15.50
CA TRP A 104 -15.20 6.36 15.12
C TRP A 104 -15.64 6.26 13.65
N LEU A 105 -14.77 5.76 12.76
CA LEU A 105 -15.09 5.53 11.35
C LEU A 105 -16.12 4.42 11.17
N HIS A 106 -16.19 3.46 12.09
CA HIS A 106 -17.14 2.35 12.03
C HIS A 106 -18.56 2.79 12.40
N SER A 107 -18.68 3.73 13.34
CA SER A 107 -19.98 4.20 13.86
C SER A 107 -20.55 5.38 13.08
N GLN A 108 -19.75 6.07 12.26
CA GLN A 108 -20.16 7.28 11.58
C GLN A 108 -20.43 7.05 10.09
N SER A 109 -21.67 6.71 9.75
CA SER A 109 -22.11 6.50 8.37
C SER A 109 -21.94 7.73 7.44
N ASN A 110 -21.81 8.93 8.00
CA ASN A 110 -21.66 10.17 7.25
C ASN A 110 -20.19 10.57 6.97
N VAL A 111 -19.23 9.96 7.61
CA VAL A 111 -17.81 10.23 7.34
C VAL A 111 -17.35 9.52 6.06
N GLY A 112 -18.24 8.75 5.50
CA GLY A 112 -18.20 8.17 4.17
C GLY A 112 -16.88 7.46 3.87
N GLY A 113 -16.94 6.22 3.64
CA GLY A 113 -15.85 5.40 3.13
C GLY A 113 -16.41 4.05 2.80
N GLY A 114 -16.09 3.60 1.66
CA GLY A 114 -16.72 2.45 1.09
C GLY A 114 -17.99 2.81 0.30
N ALA A 115 -18.24 2.07 -0.75
CA ALA A 115 -19.48 2.14 -1.49
C ALA A 115 -20.64 1.83 -0.51
N ASN A 116 -21.67 2.66 -0.57
CA ASN A 116 -22.91 2.45 0.20
C ASN A 116 -22.84 2.62 1.74
N GLY A 117 -21.89 3.37 2.29
CA GLY A 117 -21.80 3.58 3.74
C GLY A 117 -21.49 2.31 4.53
N SER A 118 -20.79 1.37 3.92
CA SER A 118 -20.39 0.10 4.52
C SER A 118 -19.43 0.29 5.70
N ALA A 119 -19.37 -0.71 6.56
CA ALA A 119 -18.51 -0.73 7.72
C ALA A 119 -17.03 -0.55 7.33
N GLN A 120 -16.39 0.42 7.97
CA GLN A 120 -14.96 0.68 7.81
C GLN A 120 -14.13 -0.39 8.52
N CYS A 121 -12.89 -0.56 8.08
CA CYS A 121 -11.95 -1.51 8.69
C CYS A 121 -10.59 -0.85 9.05
N PRO A 122 -10.59 0.28 9.79
CA PRO A 122 -9.44 1.19 9.87
C PRO A 122 -8.31 0.76 10.80
N LEU A 123 -8.55 -0.23 11.69
CA LEU A 123 -7.65 -0.54 12.79
C LEU A 123 -6.87 -1.84 12.56
N LEU A 124 -5.93 -2.13 13.49
CA LEU A 124 -5.00 -3.25 13.37
C LEU A 124 -5.62 -4.61 13.76
N PHE A 125 -6.70 -4.59 14.54
CA PHE A 125 -7.39 -5.80 15.01
C PHE A 125 -8.86 -5.78 14.61
N ASP A 126 -9.39 -6.95 14.30
CA ASP A 126 -10.81 -7.12 14.04
C ASP A 126 -11.66 -7.10 15.33
N GLY A 127 -12.98 -7.27 15.21
CA GLY A 127 -13.88 -7.28 16.34
C GLY A 127 -13.69 -8.44 17.34
N ASN A 128 -12.91 -9.45 16.96
CA ASN A 128 -12.56 -10.60 17.81
C ASN A 128 -11.13 -10.53 18.35
N TYR A 129 -10.51 -9.35 18.29
CA TYR A 129 -9.11 -9.11 18.70
C TYR A 129 -8.08 -9.89 17.87
N LYS A 130 -8.46 -10.40 16.70
CA LYS A 130 -7.54 -11.07 15.80
C LYS A 130 -6.75 -10.03 14.99
N ALA A 131 -5.43 -10.23 14.94
CA ALA A 131 -4.54 -9.37 14.16
C ALA A 131 -4.90 -9.42 12.67
N LYS A 132 -5.06 -8.25 12.06
CA LYS A 132 -5.28 -8.07 10.63
C LYS A 132 -3.96 -7.95 9.87
N PRO A 133 -3.96 -8.03 8.54
CA PRO A 133 -2.75 -7.78 7.74
C PRO A 133 -2.03 -6.48 8.09
N ALA A 134 -2.74 -5.39 8.39
CA ALA A 134 -2.18 -4.11 8.81
C ALA A 134 -1.29 -4.17 10.06
N TYR A 135 -1.58 -5.07 11.01
CA TYR A 135 -0.74 -5.32 12.17
C TYR A 135 0.66 -5.83 11.77
N TRP A 136 0.70 -6.74 10.80
CA TRP A 136 1.95 -7.33 10.35
C TRP A 136 2.85 -6.35 9.63
N ALA A 137 2.31 -5.26 9.09
CA ALA A 137 3.10 -4.17 8.51
C ALA A 137 4.13 -3.56 9.49
N TYR A 138 3.85 -3.63 10.78
CA TYR A 138 4.72 -3.12 11.85
C TYR A 138 5.59 -4.19 12.49
N VAL A 139 5.08 -5.39 12.60
CA VAL A 139 5.72 -6.46 13.39
C VAL A 139 6.57 -7.38 12.52
N ASP A 140 6.05 -7.75 11.36
CA ASP A 140 6.74 -8.63 10.42
C ASP A 140 6.12 -8.49 9.02
N ALA A 141 6.64 -7.57 8.23
CA ALA A 141 6.11 -7.28 6.90
C ALA A 141 6.28 -8.43 5.89
N THR A 142 7.05 -9.47 6.21
CA THR A 142 7.17 -10.67 5.35
C THR A 142 5.90 -11.53 5.35
N LYS A 143 5.02 -11.30 6.33
CA LYS A 143 3.72 -11.98 6.44
C LYS A 143 2.60 -11.29 5.64
N LEU A 144 2.89 -10.18 4.97
CA LEU A 144 1.91 -9.53 4.11
C LEU A 144 1.70 -10.35 2.85
N GLN A 145 0.43 -10.54 2.48
CA GLN A 145 0.10 -11.06 1.17
C GLN A 145 0.56 -10.07 0.09
N PRO A 146 0.91 -10.53 -1.10
CA PRO A 146 1.20 -9.65 -2.23
C PRO A 146 0.06 -8.65 -2.49
N ALA A 147 0.40 -7.45 -2.92
CA ALA A 147 -0.60 -6.46 -3.28
C ALA A 147 -1.45 -6.99 -4.46
N ILE A 148 -2.77 -7.06 -4.24
CA ILE A 148 -3.69 -7.56 -5.26
C ILE A 148 -4.19 -6.37 -6.09
N GLN A 149 -3.97 -6.41 -7.38
CA GLN A 149 -4.60 -5.52 -8.34
C GLN A 149 -5.57 -6.30 -9.23
N LYS A 150 -6.78 -5.80 -9.37
CA LYS A 150 -7.70 -6.30 -10.41
C LYS A 150 -7.29 -5.70 -11.74
N VAL A 151 -6.95 -6.55 -12.69
CA VAL A 151 -6.57 -6.15 -14.05
C VAL A 151 -7.57 -6.73 -15.04
N THR A 152 -7.82 -5.99 -16.11
CA THR A 152 -8.55 -6.50 -17.26
C THR A 152 -7.53 -6.92 -18.30
N ILE A 153 -7.56 -8.19 -18.69
CA ILE A 153 -6.70 -8.73 -19.73
C ILE A 153 -7.45 -8.61 -21.04
N THR A 154 -6.90 -7.85 -21.97
CA THR A 154 -7.50 -7.62 -23.29
C THR A 154 -6.89 -8.53 -24.35
N GLU A 155 -7.66 -8.87 -25.37
CA GLU A 155 -7.16 -9.61 -26.52
C GLU A 155 -6.16 -8.75 -27.31
N ALA A 156 -4.97 -9.29 -27.55
CA ALA A 156 -4.00 -8.68 -28.45
C ALA A 156 -4.45 -8.88 -29.90
N LYS A 157 -4.65 -7.79 -30.64
CA LYS A 157 -4.97 -7.84 -32.06
C LYS A 157 -3.71 -7.58 -32.86
N ASP A 158 -3.44 -8.46 -33.81
CA ASP A 158 -2.33 -8.32 -34.77
C ASP A 158 -0.93 -8.18 -34.09
N GLY A 159 -0.74 -8.87 -32.97
CA GLY A 159 0.52 -8.81 -32.21
C GLY A 159 0.76 -7.48 -31.48
N ASN A 160 -0.22 -6.59 -31.43
CA ASN A 160 -0.11 -5.31 -30.75
C ASN A 160 -0.44 -5.47 -29.26
N ILE A 161 0.55 -5.21 -28.40
CA ILE A 161 0.40 -5.18 -26.94
C ILE A 161 -0.23 -3.83 -26.57
N ALA A 162 -1.52 -3.67 -26.81
CA ALA A 162 -2.31 -2.51 -26.44
C ALA A 162 -3.38 -2.92 -25.44
N GLY A 163 -3.13 -2.65 -24.16
CA GLY A 163 -4.04 -2.96 -23.07
C GLY A 163 -4.00 -1.91 -21.97
N GLY A 164 -4.76 -2.13 -20.93
CA GLY A 164 -4.67 -1.29 -19.72
C GLY A 164 -3.30 -1.40 -19.09
N THR A 165 -2.67 -0.25 -18.79
CA THR A 165 -1.42 -0.20 -18.05
C THR A 165 -1.72 -0.19 -16.56
N TYR A 166 -1.08 -1.08 -15.83
CA TYR A 166 -1.22 -1.20 -14.38
C TYR A 166 0.11 -0.93 -13.70
N THR A 167 0.06 -0.35 -12.52
CA THR A 167 1.26 0.02 -11.75
C THR A 167 1.34 -0.74 -10.44
N ILE A 168 2.54 -1.20 -10.11
CA ILE A 168 2.90 -1.68 -8.78
C ILE A 168 3.90 -0.67 -8.22
N ASP A 169 3.59 -0.05 -7.08
CA ASP A 169 4.46 0.88 -6.39
C ASP A 169 4.78 0.33 -5.00
N GLN A 170 6.04 -0.01 -4.79
CA GLN A 170 6.57 -0.45 -3.50
C GLN A 170 7.69 0.49 -3.01
N GLY A 171 7.58 1.78 -3.32
CA GLY A 171 8.52 2.80 -2.90
C GLY A 171 9.77 2.85 -3.77
N ALA A 172 10.83 2.14 -3.41
CA ALA A 172 12.09 2.14 -4.16
C ALA A 172 11.99 1.42 -5.52
N VAL A 173 11.08 0.44 -5.62
CA VAL A 173 10.80 -0.32 -6.82
C VAL A 173 9.40 -0.01 -7.32
N GLN A 174 9.31 0.43 -8.57
CA GLN A 174 8.05 0.67 -9.27
C GLN A 174 8.03 -0.17 -10.54
N ALA A 175 6.89 -0.77 -10.84
CA ALA A 175 6.69 -1.49 -12.09
C ALA A 175 5.40 -1.05 -12.77
N GLU A 176 5.47 -0.98 -14.10
CA GLU A 176 4.30 -0.87 -14.98
C GLU A 176 4.16 -2.19 -15.72
N PHE A 177 2.95 -2.72 -15.84
CA PHE A 177 2.72 -3.93 -16.62
C PHE A 177 1.46 -3.85 -17.46
N ILE A 178 1.48 -4.54 -18.59
CA ILE A 178 0.37 -4.63 -19.55
C ILE A 178 0.15 -6.12 -19.82
N PRO A 179 -0.96 -6.72 -19.33
CA PRO A 179 -1.32 -8.09 -19.65
C PRO A 179 -2.24 -8.11 -20.88
N VAL A 180 -1.93 -8.93 -21.87
CA VAL A 180 -2.76 -9.22 -23.02
C VAL A 180 -2.78 -10.72 -23.29
N TRP A 181 -3.79 -11.19 -24.01
CA TRP A 181 -3.87 -12.59 -24.45
C TRP A 181 -4.16 -12.68 -25.94
N ASP A 182 -3.75 -13.76 -26.56
CA ASP A 182 -4.07 -14.14 -27.94
C ASP A 182 -4.16 -15.65 -28.05
N THR A 183 -4.18 -16.16 -29.28
CA THR A 183 -4.24 -17.61 -29.56
C THR A 183 -3.01 -18.36 -29.08
N ASP A 184 -1.88 -17.69 -28.91
CA ASP A 184 -0.62 -18.29 -28.48
C ASP A 184 -0.46 -18.29 -26.95
N GLY A 185 -1.25 -17.47 -26.25
CA GLY A 185 -1.31 -17.47 -24.79
C GLY A 185 -1.41 -16.10 -24.12
N LEU A 186 -0.88 -16.02 -22.89
CA LEU A 186 -0.84 -14.80 -22.08
C LEU A 186 0.53 -14.13 -22.22
N THR A 187 0.53 -12.90 -22.71
CA THR A 187 1.72 -12.03 -22.72
C THR A 187 1.62 -10.97 -21.66
N VAL A 188 2.63 -10.85 -20.81
CA VAL A 188 2.73 -9.78 -19.80
C VAL A 188 3.99 -8.98 -20.06
N GLN A 189 3.81 -7.77 -20.58
CA GLN A 189 4.92 -6.82 -20.71
C GLN A 189 5.13 -6.10 -19.38
N VAL A 190 6.34 -6.12 -18.83
CA VAL A 190 6.67 -5.48 -17.56
C VAL A 190 7.81 -4.50 -17.75
N LYS A 191 7.63 -3.28 -17.26
CA LYS A 191 8.68 -2.26 -17.19
C LYS A 191 8.94 -1.94 -15.71
N VAL A 192 10.14 -2.26 -15.25
CA VAL A 192 10.56 -2.00 -13.86
C VAL A 192 11.41 -0.74 -13.81
N LYS A 193 11.10 0.14 -12.86
CA LYS A 193 11.93 1.26 -12.45
C LYS A 193 12.48 0.94 -11.06
N ASP A 194 13.76 0.62 -11.02
CA ASP A 194 14.50 0.35 -9.82
C ASP A 194 15.71 1.27 -9.74
N THR A 195 15.93 1.89 -8.61
CA THR A 195 17.05 2.80 -8.36
C THR A 195 18.33 2.07 -7.91
N THR A 196 18.17 0.80 -7.53
CA THR A 196 19.27 -0.08 -7.14
C THR A 196 19.37 -1.24 -8.12
N VAL A 197 20.56 -1.50 -8.64
CA VAL A 197 20.83 -2.58 -9.58
C VAL A 197 21.51 -3.71 -8.82
N ASN A 198 20.90 -4.91 -8.86
CA ASN A 198 21.46 -6.11 -8.27
C ASN A 198 21.37 -7.26 -9.28
N ASP A 199 22.38 -8.12 -9.33
CA ASP A 199 22.41 -9.28 -10.23
C ASP A 199 21.31 -10.32 -9.92
N ALA A 200 20.73 -10.26 -8.71
CA ALA A 200 19.62 -11.10 -8.30
C ALA A 200 18.23 -10.50 -8.65
N ASP A 201 18.18 -9.31 -9.26
CA ASP A 201 16.91 -8.69 -9.65
C ASP A 201 16.18 -9.56 -10.68
N ALA A 202 14.90 -9.79 -10.44
CA ALA A 202 14.07 -10.59 -11.32
C ALA A 202 12.61 -10.11 -11.29
N VAL A 203 11.90 -10.37 -12.37
CA VAL A 203 10.45 -10.28 -12.45
C VAL A 203 9.88 -11.69 -12.45
N THR A 204 8.95 -11.98 -11.55
CA THR A 204 8.23 -13.25 -11.54
C THR A 204 6.74 -12.99 -11.76
N VAL A 205 6.18 -13.62 -12.75
CA VAL A 205 4.73 -13.62 -13.02
C VAL A 205 4.19 -14.98 -12.57
N TYR A 206 3.16 -14.94 -11.73
CA TYR A 206 2.39 -16.12 -11.32
C TYR A 206 1.03 -16.07 -12.00
N VAL A 207 0.56 -17.21 -12.47
CA VAL A 207 -0.76 -17.37 -13.06
C VAL A 207 -1.55 -18.38 -12.23
N ASP A 208 -2.76 -18.04 -11.85
CA ASP A 208 -3.71 -18.95 -11.21
C ASP A 208 -4.85 -19.23 -12.20
N PRO A 209 -4.73 -20.30 -13.00
CA PRO A 209 -5.64 -20.54 -14.11
C PRO A 209 -7.04 -20.98 -13.70
N ASP A 210 -7.20 -21.51 -12.48
CA ASP A 210 -8.48 -21.98 -11.93
C ASP A 210 -9.06 -21.08 -10.85
N ASN A 211 -8.37 -19.97 -10.53
CA ASN A 211 -8.75 -19.03 -9.47
C ASN A 211 -8.97 -19.72 -8.11
N SER A 212 -8.22 -20.77 -7.84
CA SER A 212 -8.34 -21.55 -6.61
C SER A 212 -7.67 -20.91 -5.41
N ALA A 213 -6.76 -19.95 -5.67
CA ALA A 213 -5.85 -19.35 -4.71
C ALA A 213 -5.03 -20.40 -3.90
N SER A 214 -4.92 -21.61 -4.44
CA SER A 214 -4.14 -22.70 -3.87
C SER A 214 -2.67 -22.59 -4.26
N ASP A 215 -1.98 -23.69 -4.55
CA ASP A 215 -0.57 -23.65 -4.93
C ASP A 215 -0.38 -23.13 -6.37
N ILE A 216 -0.03 -21.84 -6.53
CA ILE A 216 0.29 -21.19 -7.81
C ILE A 216 1.77 -21.37 -8.20
N THR A 217 2.57 -21.99 -7.37
CA THR A 217 4.03 -22.15 -7.59
C THR A 217 4.37 -22.84 -8.92
N PRO A 218 3.63 -23.85 -9.40
CA PRO A 218 3.88 -24.48 -10.68
C PRO A 218 3.64 -23.58 -11.89
N HIS A 219 2.82 -22.54 -11.74
CA HIS A 219 2.40 -21.65 -12.82
C HIS A 219 3.11 -20.31 -12.72
N LYS A 220 4.44 -20.32 -12.81
CA LYS A 220 5.25 -19.11 -12.74
C LYS A 220 6.26 -19.01 -13.86
N VAL A 221 6.50 -17.79 -14.31
CA VAL A 221 7.62 -17.45 -15.19
C VAL A 221 8.48 -16.43 -14.46
N THR A 222 9.77 -16.71 -14.33
CA THR A 222 10.75 -15.81 -13.72
C THR A 222 11.74 -15.35 -14.78
N VAL A 223 11.87 -14.04 -14.90
CA VAL A 223 12.80 -13.39 -15.81
C VAL A 223 13.84 -12.67 -14.97
N ALA A 224 15.07 -13.16 -14.99
CA ALA A 224 16.20 -12.49 -14.34
C ALA A 224 16.56 -11.22 -15.12
N ARG A 225 17.03 -10.21 -14.39
CA ARG A 225 17.57 -9.01 -15.00
C ARG A 225 18.84 -9.38 -15.76
N THR A 226 18.83 -9.24 -17.08
CA THR A 226 20.02 -9.32 -17.92
C THR A 226 20.21 -7.96 -18.60
N ALA A 227 21.45 -7.55 -18.85
CA ALA A 227 21.78 -6.25 -19.40
C ALA A 227 21.13 -5.93 -20.77
N ALA A 228 20.45 -6.88 -21.39
CA ALA A 228 19.72 -6.72 -22.63
C ALA A 228 18.77 -7.91 -22.84
N ALA A 229 17.59 -7.95 -22.22
CA ALA A 229 16.62 -8.98 -22.54
C ALA A 229 15.26 -8.41 -22.91
N ALA A 230 14.97 -8.43 -24.20
CA ALA A 230 13.61 -8.68 -24.66
C ALA A 230 13.41 -10.21 -24.56
N ILE A 231 12.49 -10.70 -23.74
CA ILE A 231 12.08 -12.08 -23.78
C ILE A 231 10.77 -12.10 -24.53
N ALA A 232 10.83 -12.61 -25.74
CA ALA A 232 9.69 -13.19 -26.43
C ALA A 232 9.65 -14.66 -26.02
N GLY A 233 8.62 -15.09 -25.34
CA GLY A 233 8.35 -16.49 -25.03
C GLY A 233 7.04 -16.89 -25.60
#